data_1e6277cb064b7179eb35841f11b8414b
#
_entry.id   1e6277cb064b7179eb35841f11b8414b
#
_cell.length_a   1.000
_cell.length_b   1.000
_cell.length_c   1.000
_cell.angle_alpha   90.00
_cell.angle_beta   90.00
_cell.angle_gamma   90.00
#
_symmetry.space_group_name_H-M   'P 1'
#
loop_
_entity.id
_entity.type
_entity.pdbx_description
1 polymer ?
#
loop_
_entity_poly.entity_id
_entity_poly.type
_entity_poly.pdbx_seq_one_letter_code
_entity_poly.pdbx_strand_id
1 'polypeptide(L)'
;MFNVIKKLFLYSVLIPFCFKVVAEENFDKQLSFYSGVFDHIDEEGDEKSSLLGVEHRNPNLYRDTFFGTLKPLTGAFVTGKNSVYVYTGFEIDYRLGPVSLKPSFTPGFYEQGNGKDLGDPLEFKSALELGIDIFDNSSISANYSHISNNDWGNINPGTDNISLNFSTKF
;
A
#
# COMPACT_ATOMS: atom_id res chain seq x y z
N MET A 1 24.12 12.11 -11.92
CA MET A 1 24.99 11.21 -11.12
C MET A 1 24.38 10.95 -9.73
N PHE A 2 23.89 11.93 -9.00
CA PHE A 2 23.25 11.78 -7.68
C PHE A 2 21.99 10.89 -7.70
N ASN A 3 21.13 11.01 -8.73
CA ASN A 3 19.89 10.24 -8.82
C ASN A 3 20.12 8.74 -9.08
N VAL A 4 21.19 8.37 -9.79
CA VAL A 4 21.54 6.98 -10.05
C VAL A 4 22.00 6.29 -8.77
N ILE A 5 22.76 7.02 -7.92
CA ILE A 5 23.26 6.50 -6.64
C ILE A 5 22.10 6.29 -5.64
N LYS A 6 21.12 7.23 -5.59
CA LYS A 6 19.91 7.07 -4.76
C LYS A 6 19.09 5.85 -5.19
N LYS A 7 18.88 5.66 -6.49
CA LYS A 7 18.17 4.49 -7.03
C LYS A 7 18.92 3.18 -6.71
N LEU A 8 20.26 3.16 -6.87
CA LEU A 8 21.07 1.98 -6.54
C LEU A 8 21.03 1.64 -5.03
N PHE A 9 21.02 2.66 -4.17
CA PHE A 9 20.97 2.46 -2.72
C PHE A 9 19.63 1.86 -2.28
N LEU A 10 18.51 2.25 -2.88
CA LEU A 10 17.22 1.67 -2.56
C LEU A 10 17.06 0.24 -3.09
N TYR A 11 17.56 -0.06 -4.27
CA TYR A 11 17.61 -1.44 -4.76
C TYR A 11 18.43 -2.35 -3.83
N SER A 12 19.47 -1.80 -3.20
CA SER A 12 20.28 -2.55 -2.21
C SER A 12 19.58 -2.70 -0.86
N VAL A 13 18.69 -1.78 -0.48
CA VAL A 13 17.92 -1.84 0.78
C VAL A 13 16.69 -2.76 0.64
N LEU A 14 16.12 -2.90 -0.57
CA LEU A 14 14.99 -3.79 -0.83
C LEU A 14 15.39 -5.29 -0.93
N ILE A 15 16.66 -5.59 -1.19
CA ILE A 15 17.14 -6.97 -1.39
C ILE A 15 17.32 -7.79 -0.08
N PRO A 16 17.61 -7.24 1.11
CA PRO A 16 17.84 -8.08 2.29
C PRO A 16 16.64 -8.28 3.21
N PHE A 17 15.39 -7.96 2.80
CA PHE A 17 14.21 -8.32 3.58
C PHE A 17 13.88 -9.81 3.45
N CYS A 18 14.82 -10.67 3.87
CA CYS A 18 14.52 -12.07 4.12
C CYS A 18 13.61 -12.15 5.36
N PHE A 19 12.32 -12.36 5.14
CA PHE A 19 11.42 -12.74 6.21
C PHE A 19 11.86 -14.10 6.76
N LYS A 20 12.06 -14.21 8.07
CA LYS A 20 12.15 -15.53 8.70
C LYS A 20 10.78 -16.18 8.56
N VAL A 21 10.72 -17.26 7.83
CA VAL A 21 9.56 -18.16 7.86
C VAL A 21 9.62 -18.88 9.21
N VAL A 22 8.84 -18.42 10.17
CA VAL A 22 8.57 -19.17 11.38
C VAL A 22 7.35 -20.02 11.08
N ALA A 23 7.58 -21.30 10.81
CA ALA A 23 6.50 -22.27 10.70
C ALA A 23 6.03 -22.60 12.11
N GLU A 24 4.87 -22.06 12.57
CA GLU A 24 4.07 -22.77 13.58
C GLU A 24 2.77 -22.11 14.06
N GLU A 25 2.34 -20.96 13.53
CA GLU A 25 0.96 -20.53 13.72
C GLU A 25 0.35 -20.28 12.34
N ASN A 26 -0.59 -21.13 11.93
CA ASN A 26 -1.38 -20.89 10.73
C ASN A 26 -2.33 -19.72 11.01
N PHE A 27 -1.86 -18.50 10.81
CA PHE A 27 -2.74 -17.35 10.73
C PHE A 27 -3.44 -17.35 9.38
N ASP A 28 -4.74 -17.10 9.39
CA ASP A 28 -5.53 -16.99 8.16
C ASP A 28 -4.97 -15.87 7.29
N LYS A 29 -4.73 -16.18 6.02
CA LYS A 29 -4.39 -15.18 5.03
C LYS A 29 -5.58 -14.24 4.84
N GLN A 30 -5.32 -13.01 4.46
CA GLN A 30 -6.36 -12.02 4.26
C GLN A 30 -6.36 -11.51 2.83
N LEU A 31 -7.55 -11.45 2.24
CA LEU A 31 -7.82 -10.80 0.97
C LEU A 31 -8.73 -9.59 1.23
N SER A 32 -8.35 -8.45 0.67
CA SER A 32 -9.11 -7.20 0.77
C SER A 32 -9.50 -6.71 -0.61
N PHE A 33 -10.75 -6.29 -0.77
CA PHE A 33 -11.23 -5.52 -1.92
C PHE A 33 -11.50 -4.11 -1.44
N TYR A 34 -11.09 -3.13 -2.23
CA TYR A 34 -11.29 -1.74 -1.85
C TYR A 34 -11.70 -0.87 -3.02
N SER A 35 -12.46 0.17 -2.70
CA SER A 35 -12.83 1.20 -3.64
C SER A 35 -12.71 2.58 -3.01
N GLY A 36 -12.45 3.59 -3.83
CA GLY A 36 -12.20 4.93 -3.32
C GLY A 36 -12.04 5.98 -4.39
N VAL A 37 -11.35 7.04 -4.00
CA VAL A 37 -11.03 8.19 -4.84
C VAL A 37 -9.51 8.32 -4.91
N PHE A 38 -8.99 8.30 -6.12
CA PHE A 38 -7.62 8.64 -6.45
C PHE A 38 -7.51 10.16 -6.57
N ASP A 39 -6.45 10.74 -5.98
CA ASP A 39 -6.14 12.16 -5.96
C ASP A 39 -7.28 13.03 -5.39
N HIS A 40 -7.75 12.66 -4.20
CA HIS A 40 -8.94 13.27 -3.59
C HIS A 40 -8.77 14.74 -3.19
N ILE A 41 -7.53 15.22 -3.00
CA ILE A 41 -7.22 16.63 -2.67
C ILE A 41 -7.05 17.52 -3.92
N ASP A 42 -7.05 16.99 -5.11
CA ASP A 42 -6.99 17.80 -6.33
C ASP A 42 -8.19 18.78 -6.36
N GLU A 43 -7.90 20.08 -6.17
CA GLU A 43 -8.92 21.13 -6.08
C GLU A 43 -9.57 21.43 -7.43
N GLU A 44 -8.83 21.31 -8.52
CA GLU A 44 -9.32 21.51 -9.88
C GLU A 44 -10.20 20.35 -10.36
N GLY A 45 -10.02 19.15 -9.76
CA GLY A 45 -10.82 17.96 -10.02
C GLY A 45 -10.48 17.24 -11.31
N ASP A 46 -9.56 17.76 -12.11
CA ASP A 46 -9.19 17.18 -13.39
C ASP A 46 -8.43 15.87 -13.25
N GLU A 47 -7.73 15.67 -12.14
CA GLU A 47 -6.95 14.45 -11.86
C GLU A 47 -7.70 13.42 -11.01
N LYS A 48 -8.79 13.85 -10.35
CA LYS A 48 -9.65 12.92 -9.56
C LYS A 48 -10.20 11.80 -10.43
N SER A 49 -10.20 10.60 -9.87
CA SER A 49 -10.88 9.46 -10.47
C SER A 49 -11.30 8.42 -9.43
N SER A 50 -12.22 7.53 -9.81
CA SER A 50 -12.52 6.36 -9.01
C SER A 50 -11.30 5.46 -8.93
N LEU A 51 -11.22 4.67 -7.84
CA LEU A 51 -10.17 3.71 -7.58
C LEU A 51 -10.80 2.39 -7.17
N LEU A 52 -10.34 1.28 -7.77
CA LEU A 52 -10.70 -0.09 -7.40
C LEU A 52 -9.44 -0.91 -7.24
N GLY A 53 -9.33 -1.66 -6.16
CA GLY A 53 -8.14 -2.45 -5.91
C GLY A 53 -8.35 -3.70 -5.08
N VAL A 54 -7.29 -4.48 -4.99
CA VAL A 54 -7.19 -5.71 -4.23
C VAL A 54 -5.86 -5.74 -3.48
N GLU A 55 -5.87 -6.25 -2.26
CA GLU A 55 -4.68 -6.50 -1.44
C GLU A 55 -4.72 -7.90 -0.85
N HIS A 56 -3.56 -8.52 -0.82
CA HIS A 56 -3.32 -9.79 -0.16
C HIS A 56 -2.31 -9.58 0.98
N ARG A 57 -2.64 -10.12 2.15
CA ARG A 57 -1.80 -10.12 3.35
C ARG A 57 -1.51 -11.56 3.78
N ASN A 58 -0.24 -11.85 4.02
CA ASN A 58 0.17 -13.16 4.52
C ASN A 58 0.80 -13.01 5.92
N PRO A 59 0.03 -13.16 6.99
CA PRO A 59 0.54 -12.98 8.35
C PRO A 59 1.48 -14.10 8.80
N ASN A 60 1.59 -15.21 8.06
CA ASN A 60 2.55 -16.28 8.36
C ASN A 60 3.99 -15.92 8.00
N LEU A 61 4.17 -14.87 7.20
CA LEU A 61 5.48 -14.28 6.91
C LEU A 61 5.59 -13.00 7.72
N TYR A 62 6.54 -12.94 8.66
CA TYR A 62 6.68 -11.76 9.50
C TYR A 62 8.13 -11.52 9.96
N ARG A 63 8.39 -10.31 10.42
CA ARG A 63 9.65 -9.93 11.05
C ARG A 63 9.37 -9.02 12.24
N ASP A 64 9.82 -9.42 13.41
CA ASP A 64 9.75 -8.57 14.59
C ASP A 64 10.79 -7.45 14.53
N THR A 65 10.33 -6.24 14.87
CA THR A 65 11.15 -5.04 14.94
C THR A 65 10.85 -4.26 16.23
N PHE A 66 11.64 -3.25 16.51
CA PHE A 66 11.38 -2.33 17.63
C PHE A 66 10.01 -1.63 17.53
N PHE A 67 9.54 -1.37 16.33
CA PHE A 67 8.26 -0.68 16.08
C PHE A 67 7.05 -1.62 16.03
N GLY A 68 7.26 -2.92 16.10
CA GLY A 68 6.22 -3.95 16.00
C GLY A 68 6.54 -5.01 14.96
N THR A 69 5.58 -5.89 14.71
CA THR A 69 5.71 -7.02 13.78
C THR A 69 5.35 -6.58 12.37
N LEU A 70 6.35 -6.53 11.49
CA LEU A 70 6.17 -6.28 10.06
C LEU A 70 5.59 -7.51 9.38
N LYS A 71 4.52 -7.33 8.60
CA LYS A 71 3.86 -8.37 7.80
C LYS A 71 3.85 -7.96 6.33
N PRO A 72 4.03 -8.89 5.39
CA PRO A 72 4.02 -8.55 3.98
C PRO A 72 2.61 -8.22 3.50
N LEU A 73 2.57 -7.26 2.58
CA LEU A 73 1.39 -6.77 1.91
C LEU A 73 1.69 -6.65 0.42
N THR A 74 0.83 -7.21 -0.42
CA THR A 74 0.93 -7.10 -1.88
C THR A 74 -0.43 -6.72 -2.42
N GLY A 75 -0.48 -5.82 -3.40
CA GLY A 75 -1.73 -5.38 -3.97
C GLY A 75 -1.59 -4.71 -5.32
N ALA A 76 -2.74 -4.38 -5.88
CA ALA A 76 -2.86 -3.59 -7.09
C ALA A 76 -4.17 -2.80 -7.09
N PHE A 77 -4.17 -1.68 -7.81
CA PHE A 77 -5.39 -0.98 -8.13
C PHE A 77 -5.39 -0.46 -9.56
N VAL A 78 -6.59 -0.17 -10.02
CA VAL A 78 -6.86 0.56 -11.27
C VAL A 78 -7.71 1.78 -10.97
N THR A 79 -7.56 2.82 -11.79
CA THR A 79 -8.38 4.04 -11.68
C THR A 79 -9.36 4.16 -12.84
N GLY A 80 -10.40 4.99 -12.67
CA GLY A 80 -11.34 5.33 -13.75
C GLY A 80 -10.70 5.98 -14.97
N LYS A 81 -9.46 6.46 -14.84
CA LYS A 81 -8.64 7.01 -15.94
C LYS A 81 -7.61 6.00 -16.48
N ASN A 82 -7.78 4.71 -16.18
CA ASN A 82 -6.91 3.60 -16.62
C ASN A 82 -5.48 3.68 -16.08
N SER A 83 -5.22 4.41 -14.99
CA SER A 83 -3.94 4.27 -14.29
C SER A 83 -3.92 2.94 -13.53
N VAL A 84 -2.75 2.32 -13.44
CA VAL A 84 -2.54 1.05 -12.73
C VAL A 84 -1.37 1.19 -11.77
N TYR A 85 -1.51 0.67 -10.56
CA TYR A 85 -0.43 0.57 -9.59
C TYR A 85 -0.35 -0.84 -9.03
N VAL A 86 0.81 -1.46 -9.14
CA VAL A 86 1.10 -2.79 -8.57
C VAL A 86 2.21 -2.64 -7.55
N TYR A 87 2.00 -3.13 -6.34
CA TYR A 87 2.90 -2.84 -5.23
C TYR A 87 3.07 -4.03 -4.29
N THR A 88 4.18 -4.02 -3.58
CA THR A 88 4.45 -4.94 -2.49
C THR A 88 5.27 -4.24 -1.42
N GLY A 89 5.12 -4.64 -0.18
CA GLY A 89 5.84 -4.06 0.94
C GLY A 89 5.42 -4.69 2.25
N PHE A 90 5.24 -3.88 3.26
CA PHE A 90 4.91 -4.33 4.61
C PHE A 90 3.94 -3.39 5.32
N GLU A 91 3.26 -3.95 6.29
CA GLU A 91 2.43 -3.24 7.27
C GLU A 91 2.78 -3.67 8.69
N ILE A 92 2.35 -2.86 9.67
CA ILE A 92 2.28 -3.24 11.07
C ILE A 92 0.81 -3.21 11.48
N ASP A 93 0.32 -4.24 12.17
CA ASP A 93 -1.06 -4.32 12.62
C ASP A 93 -1.13 -4.08 14.14
N TYR A 94 -1.53 -2.86 14.54
CA TYR A 94 -1.81 -2.52 15.93
C TYR A 94 -3.28 -2.77 16.22
N ARG A 95 -3.57 -3.59 17.25
CA ARG A 95 -4.93 -3.96 17.61
C ARG A 95 -5.30 -3.55 19.03
N LEU A 96 -6.54 -3.02 19.14
CA LEU A 96 -7.20 -2.74 20.41
C LEU A 96 -8.64 -3.30 20.36
N GLY A 97 -8.80 -4.53 20.82
CA GLY A 97 -10.06 -5.25 20.66
C GLY A 97 -10.42 -5.43 19.17
N PRO A 98 -11.63 -5.06 18.74
CA PRO A 98 -12.03 -5.19 17.34
C PRO A 98 -11.45 -4.11 16.43
N VAL A 99 -10.81 -3.07 16.98
CA VAL A 99 -10.26 -1.95 16.20
C VAL A 99 -8.81 -2.25 15.82
N SER A 100 -8.45 -1.96 14.58
CA SER A 100 -7.07 -2.06 14.06
C SER A 100 -6.60 -0.74 13.47
N LEU A 101 -5.31 -0.43 13.68
CA LEU A 101 -4.59 0.65 13.03
C LEU A 101 -3.38 0.06 12.31
N LYS A 102 -3.30 0.23 10.98
CA LYS A 102 -2.29 -0.42 10.16
C LYS A 102 -1.54 0.59 9.30
N PRO A 103 -0.42 1.15 9.79
CA PRO A 103 0.52 1.84 8.93
C PRO A 103 1.19 0.85 7.98
N SER A 104 1.39 1.27 6.72
CA SER A 104 2.06 0.47 5.71
C SER A 104 2.96 1.31 4.80
N PHE A 105 3.96 0.63 4.23
CA PHE A 105 4.85 1.19 3.22
C PHE A 105 5.03 0.17 2.10
N THR A 106 4.65 0.57 0.88
CA THR A 106 4.59 -0.33 -0.27
C THR A 106 5.13 0.36 -1.52
N PRO A 107 6.41 0.15 -1.86
CA PRO A 107 6.92 0.51 -3.19
C PRO A 107 6.20 -0.27 -4.28
N GLY A 108 6.10 0.33 -5.47
CA GLY A 108 5.42 -0.31 -6.58
C GLY A 108 5.68 0.38 -7.91
N PHE A 109 5.09 -0.20 -8.96
CA PHE A 109 5.15 0.34 -10.29
C PHE A 109 3.79 0.95 -10.66
N TYR A 110 3.87 2.20 -11.10
CA TYR A 110 2.73 2.99 -11.56
C TYR A 110 2.79 3.17 -13.06
N GLU A 111 1.66 2.89 -13.71
CA GLU A 111 1.41 3.22 -15.12
C GLU A 111 0.32 4.28 -15.15
N GLN A 112 0.64 5.41 -15.76
CA GLN A 112 -0.20 6.61 -15.77
C GLN A 112 -1.56 6.40 -16.46
N GLY A 113 -1.58 5.67 -17.58
CA GLY A 113 -2.78 5.61 -18.42
C GLY A 113 -3.19 6.99 -18.92
N ASN A 114 -4.45 7.37 -18.66
CA ASN A 114 -5.00 8.69 -18.95
C ASN A 114 -5.13 9.57 -17.67
N GLY A 115 -4.53 9.14 -16.56
CA GLY A 115 -4.59 9.85 -15.28
C GLY A 115 -3.36 10.69 -15.00
N LYS A 116 -3.17 11.01 -13.73
CA LYS A 116 -2.10 11.89 -13.24
C LYS A 116 -0.71 11.35 -13.55
N ASP A 117 0.16 12.19 -14.10
CA ASP A 117 1.59 11.89 -14.24
C ASP A 117 2.28 12.07 -12.88
N LEU A 118 2.81 10.99 -12.31
CA LEU A 118 3.54 11.01 -11.05
C LEU A 118 5.06 11.19 -11.24
N GLY A 119 5.53 11.19 -12.50
CA GLY A 119 6.89 11.58 -12.87
C GLY A 119 7.92 10.43 -12.94
N ASP A 120 7.66 9.29 -12.35
CA ASP A 120 8.50 8.09 -12.46
C ASP A 120 7.62 6.83 -12.34
N PRO A 121 7.89 5.76 -13.08
CA PRO A 121 7.17 4.50 -12.90
C PRO A 121 7.36 3.85 -11.52
N LEU A 122 8.49 4.11 -10.84
CA LEU A 122 8.71 3.60 -9.49
C LEU A 122 8.20 4.60 -8.46
N GLU A 123 7.12 4.23 -7.79
CA GLU A 123 6.45 5.05 -6.79
C GLU A 123 6.42 4.35 -5.43
N PHE A 124 6.28 5.15 -4.37
CA PHE A 124 6.22 4.69 -2.99
C PHE A 124 4.89 5.09 -2.37
N LYS A 125 4.09 4.09 -1.98
CA LYS A 125 2.84 4.31 -1.25
C LYS A 125 3.09 4.20 0.26
N SER A 126 2.81 5.26 1.00
CA SER A 126 2.66 5.27 2.45
C SER A 126 1.18 5.32 2.78
N ALA A 127 0.69 4.45 3.66
CA ALA A 127 -0.73 4.43 3.99
C ALA A 127 -0.98 4.22 5.48
N LEU A 128 -2.17 4.67 5.90
CA LEU A 128 -2.72 4.43 7.22
C LEU A 128 -4.15 3.88 7.08
N GLU A 129 -4.36 2.66 7.55
CA GLU A 129 -5.66 1.99 7.54
C GLU A 129 -6.22 1.93 8.97
N LEU A 130 -7.47 2.39 9.15
CA LEU A 130 -8.24 2.25 10.38
C LEU A 130 -9.39 1.29 10.13
N GLY A 131 -9.39 0.15 10.81
CA GLY A 131 -10.34 -0.94 10.61
C GLY A 131 -11.11 -1.33 11.85
N ILE A 132 -12.23 -2.01 11.60
CA ILE A 132 -13.04 -2.66 12.63
C ILE A 132 -13.47 -4.05 12.16
N ASP A 133 -13.28 -5.05 13.01
CA ASP A 133 -13.78 -6.41 12.76
C ASP A 133 -15.30 -6.41 12.91
N ILE A 134 -16.01 -6.86 11.86
CA ILE A 134 -17.49 -6.93 11.82
C ILE A 134 -18.00 -8.35 12.03
N PHE A 135 -17.21 -9.35 11.66
CA PHE A 135 -17.43 -10.78 11.90
C PHE A 135 -16.09 -11.43 12.22
N ASP A 136 -16.09 -12.68 12.66
CA ASP A 136 -14.88 -13.43 13.05
C ASP A 136 -13.82 -13.42 11.93
N ASN A 137 -14.24 -13.48 10.67
CA ASN A 137 -13.37 -13.56 9.50
C ASN A 137 -13.41 -12.31 8.62
N SER A 138 -14.13 -11.27 8.99
CA SER A 138 -14.31 -10.11 8.09
C SER A 138 -14.17 -8.79 8.81
N SER A 139 -13.60 -7.81 8.14
CA SER A 139 -13.44 -6.45 8.64
C SER A 139 -13.75 -5.41 7.55
N ILE A 140 -14.14 -4.23 7.97
CA ILE A 140 -14.22 -3.04 7.14
C ILE A 140 -13.20 -2.03 7.63
N SER A 141 -12.63 -1.24 6.71
CA SER A 141 -11.67 -0.21 7.08
C SER A 141 -11.72 0.98 6.14
N ALA A 142 -11.29 2.13 6.65
CA ALA A 142 -10.97 3.31 5.88
C ALA A 142 -9.46 3.42 5.74
N ASN A 143 -8.99 3.76 4.56
CA ASN A 143 -7.57 3.91 4.26
C ASN A 143 -7.33 5.29 3.65
N TYR A 144 -6.28 5.93 4.15
CA TYR A 144 -5.67 7.10 3.55
C TYR A 144 -4.28 6.72 3.07
N SER A 145 -3.93 7.09 1.84
CA SER A 145 -2.59 6.82 1.30
C SER A 145 -2.05 7.97 0.47
N HIS A 146 -0.75 8.17 0.59
CA HIS A 146 0.04 9.06 -0.24
C HIS A 146 0.99 8.25 -1.12
N ILE A 147 1.07 8.59 -2.41
CA ILE A 147 1.99 7.98 -3.38
C ILE A 147 2.88 9.07 -3.95
N SER A 148 4.19 8.84 -3.99
CA SER A 148 5.18 9.77 -4.53
C SER A 148 6.47 9.04 -4.91
N ASN A 149 7.29 9.64 -5.80
CA ASN A 149 8.56 9.05 -6.22
C ASN A 149 9.79 9.55 -5.42
N ASN A 150 9.56 10.29 -4.33
CA ASN A 150 10.64 10.82 -3.47
C ASN A 150 11.67 11.67 -4.24
N ASP A 151 11.23 12.48 -5.20
CA ASP A 151 12.06 13.32 -6.09
C ASP A 151 13.10 12.54 -6.92
N TRP A 152 12.80 11.29 -7.24
CA TRP A 152 13.66 10.48 -8.12
C TRP A 152 13.32 10.65 -9.59
N GLY A 153 12.08 11.06 -9.91
CA GLY A 153 11.64 11.47 -11.22
C GLY A 153 12.04 12.91 -11.57
N ASN A 154 11.62 13.36 -12.74
CA ASN A 154 11.79 14.75 -13.18
C ASN A 154 10.80 15.68 -12.47
N ILE A 155 9.64 15.15 -12.09
CA ILE A 155 8.61 15.82 -11.29
C ILE A 155 8.17 14.86 -10.17
N ASN A 156 7.60 15.40 -9.11
CA ASN A 156 7.07 14.64 -7.99
C ASN A 156 5.80 15.32 -7.44
N PRO A 157 4.70 15.36 -8.21
CA PRO A 157 3.48 16.00 -7.75
C PRO A 157 2.81 15.22 -6.60
N GLY A 158 3.09 13.89 -6.53
CA GLY A 158 2.42 12.99 -5.60
C GLY A 158 0.93 12.87 -5.82
N THR A 159 0.27 12.00 -5.06
CA THR A 159 -1.20 11.86 -5.05
C THR A 159 -1.67 11.34 -3.69
N ASP A 160 -2.78 11.88 -3.22
CA ASP A 160 -3.42 11.50 -1.96
C ASP A 160 -4.74 10.80 -2.24
N ASN A 161 -4.91 9.61 -1.67
CA ASN A 161 -6.03 8.74 -1.99
C ASN A 161 -6.77 8.32 -0.72
N ILE A 162 -8.08 8.16 -0.85
CA ILE A 162 -8.93 7.61 0.20
C ILE A 162 -9.70 6.42 -0.33
N SER A 163 -9.85 5.38 0.49
CA SER A 163 -10.63 4.20 0.12
C SER A 163 -11.34 3.57 1.32
N LEU A 164 -12.38 2.83 1.01
CA LEU A 164 -13.05 1.91 1.92
C LEU A 164 -12.70 0.48 1.48
N ASN A 165 -12.32 -0.34 2.45
CA ASN A 165 -11.86 -1.69 2.23
C ASN A 165 -12.81 -2.67 2.93
N PHE A 166 -13.10 -3.77 2.26
CA PHE A 166 -13.69 -4.98 2.85
C PHE A 166 -12.64 -6.09 2.79
N SER A 167 -12.37 -6.70 3.93
CA SER A 167 -11.35 -7.73 4.07
C SER A 167 -11.95 -9.02 4.60
N THR A 168 -11.50 -10.14 4.09
CA THR A 168 -11.88 -11.48 4.56
C THR A 168 -10.66 -12.35 4.78
N LYS A 169 -10.68 -13.16 5.83
CA LYS A 169 -9.66 -14.17 6.17
C LYS A 169 -10.06 -15.52 5.58
N PHE A 170 -9.07 -16.33 5.19
CA PHE A 170 -9.26 -17.68 4.62
C PHE A 170 -8.06 -18.59 4.90
#